data_09b90ae5551050465afd2978b3fbc6fa
#
_entry.id   09b90ae5551050465afd2978b3fbc6fa
#
_cell.length_a   1.000
_cell.length_b   1.000
_cell.length_c   1.000
_cell.angle_alpha   90.00
_cell.angle_beta   90.00
_cell.angle_gamma   90.00
#
_symmetry.space_group_name_H-M   'P 1'
#
loop_
_entity.id
_entity.type
_entity.pdbx_description
1 polymer ?
#
loop_
_entity_poly.entity_id
_entity_poly.type
_entity_poly.pdbx_seq_one_letter_code
_entity_poly.pdbx_strand_id
1 'polypeptide(L)'
;MDTAILFDYKQIFFDFKNYMNRMKEDFCENNACDTKKTTDAIKTFFYERYSNDFEVFCSKSKDEFLYDISVMNCKPKEILDEENETLNPKIILSIESELGGSGANYKKGLLKNLSEDYFKILHSSSDYRIFIGIHDRNDEDINKRANLFYRAYKNSSQEKSILLILIYGIRNKEIKNKQIQIDPNLKFEGYVLTKDQMEKLDTKEF
;
A
#
# COMPACT_ATOMS: atom_id res chain seq x y z
N MET A 1 -23.99 -4.94 1.81
CA MET A 1 -22.94 -4.89 2.87
C MET A 1 -22.73 -3.44 3.23
N ASP A 2 -22.59 -3.09 4.50
CA ASP A 2 -22.41 -1.69 4.90
C ASP A 2 -21.06 -1.19 4.36
N THR A 3 -21.06 -0.13 3.56
CA THR A 3 -19.87 0.41 2.91
C THR A 3 -18.76 0.79 3.91
N ALA A 4 -19.16 1.14 5.13
CA ALA A 4 -18.22 1.48 6.21
C ALA A 4 -17.35 0.28 6.63
N ILE A 5 -17.86 -0.94 6.58
CA ILE A 5 -17.12 -2.17 6.96
C ILE A 5 -16.09 -2.53 5.90
N LEU A 6 -16.37 -2.27 4.61
CA LEU A 6 -15.47 -2.59 3.51
C LEU A 6 -14.14 -1.83 3.57
N PHE A 7 -14.14 -0.64 4.18
CA PHE A 7 -12.99 0.26 4.24
C PHE A 7 -12.46 0.48 5.67
N ASP A 8 -12.79 -0.41 6.61
CA ASP A 8 -12.18 -0.41 7.95
C ASP A 8 -10.69 -0.74 7.85
N TYR A 9 -9.82 0.19 8.22
CA TYR A 9 -8.38 0.04 8.11
C TYR A 9 -7.80 -1.07 8.99
N LYS A 10 -8.40 -1.34 10.16
CA LYS A 10 -7.96 -2.43 11.04
C LYS A 10 -8.26 -3.77 10.39
N GLN A 11 -9.49 -3.93 9.87
CA GLN A 11 -9.89 -5.14 9.18
C GLN A 11 -9.09 -5.35 7.89
N ILE A 12 -8.86 -4.27 7.08
CA ILE A 12 -8.03 -4.35 5.88
C ILE A 12 -6.62 -4.82 6.22
N PHE A 13 -5.98 -4.24 7.24
CA PHE A 13 -4.63 -4.62 7.64
C PHE A 13 -4.56 -6.08 8.10
N PHE A 14 -5.52 -6.52 8.92
CA PHE A 14 -5.58 -7.90 9.40
C PHE A 14 -5.76 -8.90 8.26
N ASP A 15 -6.73 -8.66 7.37
CA ASP A 15 -7.00 -9.51 6.21
C ASP A 15 -5.81 -9.54 5.24
N PHE A 16 -5.20 -8.38 4.99
CA PHE A 16 -3.99 -8.26 4.18
C PHE A 16 -2.84 -9.10 4.74
N LYS A 17 -2.56 -8.96 6.02
CA LYS A 17 -1.49 -9.73 6.68
C LYS A 17 -1.74 -11.23 6.59
N ASN A 18 -2.97 -11.67 6.84
CA ASN A 18 -3.34 -13.09 6.75
C ASN A 18 -3.23 -13.62 5.32
N TYR A 19 -3.68 -12.83 4.34
CA TYR A 19 -3.56 -13.17 2.92
C TYR A 19 -2.09 -13.34 2.52
N MET A 20 -1.26 -12.34 2.80
CA MET A 20 0.16 -12.37 2.43
C MET A 20 0.91 -13.52 3.10
N ASN A 21 0.61 -13.85 4.36
CA ASN A 21 1.20 -14.98 5.05
C ASN A 21 0.77 -16.34 4.44
N ARG A 22 -0.47 -16.46 4.01
CA ARG A 22 -0.99 -17.65 3.33
C ARG A 22 -0.37 -17.84 1.95
N MET A 23 -0.21 -16.75 1.19
CA MET A 23 0.34 -16.78 -0.17
C MET A 23 1.87 -16.73 -0.21
N LYS A 24 2.53 -16.77 0.94
CA LYS A 24 3.97 -16.56 1.06
C LYS A 24 4.80 -17.48 0.18
N GLU A 25 4.42 -18.76 0.06
CA GLU A 25 5.15 -19.77 -0.72
C GLU A 25 5.15 -19.45 -2.23
N ASP A 26 4.16 -18.68 -2.71
CA ASP A 26 4.06 -18.31 -4.13
C ASP A 26 5.08 -17.24 -4.53
N PHE A 27 5.57 -16.45 -3.58
CA PHE A 27 6.48 -15.34 -3.87
C PHE A 27 7.78 -15.33 -3.05
N CYS A 28 7.95 -16.24 -2.08
CA CYS A 28 9.18 -16.40 -1.31
C CYS A 28 9.78 -17.79 -1.51
N GLU A 29 11.02 -17.85 -2.03
CA GLU A 29 11.79 -19.08 -2.21
C GLU A 29 13.20 -18.89 -1.63
N ASN A 30 13.78 -19.96 -1.07
CA ASN A 30 15.21 -20.01 -0.64
C ASN A 30 15.65 -18.80 0.21
N ASN A 31 14.85 -18.40 1.20
CA ASN A 31 15.11 -17.26 2.08
C ASN A 31 15.10 -15.88 1.38
N ALA A 32 14.45 -15.74 0.23
CA ALA A 32 14.23 -14.48 -0.46
C ALA A 32 12.80 -14.39 -0.99
N CYS A 33 12.20 -13.19 -0.94
CA CYS A 33 10.93 -12.94 -1.57
C CYS A 33 11.13 -12.10 -2.84
N ASP A 34 10.55 -12.57 -3.95
CA ASP A 34 10.55 -11.85 -5.22
C ASP A 34 9.67 -10.59 -5.12
N THR A 35 10.27 -9.42 -5.34
CA THR A 35 9.57 -8.14 -5.21
C THR A 35 8.42 -8.01 -6.19
N LYS A 36 8.57 -8.48 -7.43
CA LYS A 36 7.52 -8.41 -8.45
C LYS A 36 6.35 -9.31 -8.08
N LYS A 37 6.62 -10.57 -7.73
CA LYS A 37 5.59 -11.52 -7.29
C LYS A 37 4.88 -11.01 -6.02
N THR A 38 5.60 -10.37 -5.10
CA THR A 38 5.00 -9.76 -3.91
C THR A 38 4.08 -8.60 -4.26
N THR A 39 4.50 -7.71 -5.17
CA THR A 39 3.62 -6.63 -5.68
C THR A 39 2.40 -7.21 -6.36
N ASP A 40 2.55 -8.27 -7.15
CA ASP A 40 1.44 -8.98 -7.78
C ASP A 40 0.47 -9.58 -6.75
N ALA A 41 0.98 -10.15 -5.65
CA ALA A 41 0.14 -10.66 -4.57
C ALA A 41 -0.63 -9.53 -3.86
N ILE A 42 0.01 -8.37 -3.62
CA ILE A 42 -0.65 -7.18 -3.09
C ILE A 42 -1.80 -6.75 -4.00
N LYS A 43 -1.55 -6.61 -5.30
CA LYS A 43 -2.57 -6.21 -6.28
C LYS A 43 -3.72 -7.22 -6.35
N THR A 44 -3.41 -8.51 -6.27
CA THR A 44 -4.42 -9.58 -6.26
C THR A 44 -5.32 -9.48 -5.02
N PHE A 45 -4.75 -9.27 -3.83
CA PHE A 45 -5.53 -9.10 -2.60
C PHE A 45 -6.57 -7.99 -2.72
N PHE A 46 -6.17 -6.81 -3.16
CA PHE A 46 -7.08 -5.68 -3.25
C PHE A 46 -8.08 -5.83 -4.41
N TYR A 47 -7.67 -6.46 -5.51
CA TYR A 47 -8.58 -6.79 -6.60
C TYR A 47 -9.69 -7.74 -6.12
N GLU A 48 -9.33 -8.86 -5.49
CA GLU A 48 -10.29 -9.85 -4.99
C GLU A 48 -11.22 -9.26 -3.94
N ARG A 49 -10.71 -8.35 -3.10
CA ARG A 49 -11.49 -7.72 -2.04
C ARG A 49 -12.58 -6.78 -2.56
N TYR A 50 -12.31 -6.05 -3.64
CA TYR A 50 -13.17 -4.95 -4.07
C TYR A 50 -13.86 -5.13 -5.41
N SER A 51 -13.42 -6.05 -6.27
CA SER A 51 -13.91 -6.19 -7.64
C SER A 51 -15.38 -6.65 -7.78
N ASN A 52 -15.97 -7.17 -6.72
CA ASN A 52 -17.39 -7.54 -6.72
C ASN A 52 -18.32 -6.31 -6.57
N ASP A 53 -17.87 -5.26 -5.92
CA ASP A 53 -18.68 -4.10 -5.55
C ASP A 53 -18.25 -2.81 -6.27
N PHE A 54 -17.03 -2.78 -6.82
CA PHE A 54 -16.40 -1.59 -7.39
C PHE A 54 -15.60 -1.89 -8.66
N GLU A 55 -15.31 -0.84 -9.43
CA GLU A 55 -14.33 -0.92 -10.51
C GLU A 55 -12.91 -0.81 -9.95
N VAL A 56 -12.10 -1.84 -10.13
CA VAL A 56 -10.73 -1.91 -9.64
C VAL A 56 -9.75 -1.82 -10.80
N PHE A 57 -8.89 -0.81 -10.78
CA PHE A 57 -7.83 -0.58 -11.75
C PHE A 57 -6.48 -0.93 -11.13
N CYS A 58 -5.86 -1.96 -11.65
CA CYS A 58 -4.49 -2.38 -11.36
C CYS A 58 -4.00 -3.26 -12.52
N SER A 59 -2.71 -3.52 -12.61
CA SER A 59 -2.12 -4.33 -13.69
C SER A 59 -2.62 -5.79 -13.78
N LYS A 60 -3.40 -6.26 -12.80
CA LYS A 60 -4.05 -7.59 -12.82
C LYS A 60 -5.35 -7.63 -13.62
N SER A 61 -6.10 -6.54 -13.65
CA SER A 61 -7.43 -6.50 -14.26
C SER A 61 -7.48 -5.62 -15.51
N LYS A 62 -6.84 -4.48 -15.42
CA LYS A 62 -6.80 -3.41 -16.43
C LYS A 62 -5.47 -2.68 -16.24
N ASP A 63 -5.20 -1.70 -17.10
CA ASP A 63 -4.07 -0.81 -16.89
C ASP A 63 -4.21 -0.04 -15.56
N GLU A 64 -3.08 0.31 -14.98
CA GLU A 64 -3.03 1.16 -13.78
C GLU A 64 -3.62 2.53 -14.10
N PHE A 65 -4.41 3.07 -13.19
CA PHE A 65 -5.06 4.37 -13.34
C PHE A 65 -4.70 5.28 -12.17
N LEU A 66 -3.80 6.21 -12.39
CA LEU A 66 -3.26 7.20 -11.44
C LEU A 66 -2.42 6.61 -10.28
N TYR A 67 -2.81 5.46 -9.73
CA TYR A 67 -2.15 4.79 -8.60
C TYR A 67 -1.91 3.32 -8.96
N ASP A 68 -1.02 2.66 -8.22
CA ASP A 68 -0.80 1.20 -8.36
C ASP A 68 -2.11 0.42 -8.33
N ILE A 69 -3.03 0.87 -7.45
CA ILE A 69 -4.39 0.35 -7.38
C ILE A 69 -5.35 1.53 -7.14
N SER A 70 -6.37 1.63 -7.98
CA SER A 70 -7.48 2.58 -7.83
C SER A 70 -8.80 1.82 -7.74
N VAL A 71 -9.59 2.07 -6.69
CA VAL A 71 -10.96 1.57 -6.55
C VAL A 71 -11.92 2.72 -6.80
N MET A 72 -12.76 2.57 -7.81
CA MET A 72 -13.66 3.62 -8.30
C MET A 72 -15.13 3.18 -8.23
N ASN A 73 -16.03 4.14 -8.09
CA ASN A 73 -17.46 3.90 -8.13
C ASN A 73 -18.06 3.80 -9.52
N CYS A 74 -17.28 4.08 -10.57
CA CYS A 74 -17.70 4.03 -11.97
C CYS A 74 -16.51 3.76 -12.89
N LYS A 75 -16.79 3.40 -14.14
CA LYS A 75 -15.76 3.30 -15.19
C LYS A 75 -15.44 4.69 -15.74
N PRO A 76 -14.17 5.02 -16.04
CA PRO A 76 -13.82 6.31 -16.63
C PRO A 76 -14.59 6.67 -17.89
N LYS A 77 -14.97 5.68 -18.74
CA LYS A 77 -15.76 5.90 -19.94
C LYS A 77 -17.19 6.39 -19.66
N GLU A 78 -17.71 6.12 -18.47
CA GLU A 78 -19.08 6.50 -18.08
C GLU A 78 -19.18 7.96 -17.65
N ILE A 79 -18.04 8.63 -17.43
CA ILE A 79 -17.98 10.04 -16.99
C ILE A 79 -18.52 11.00 -18.03
N LEU A 80 -18.32 10.67 -19.32
CA LEU A 80 -18.77 11.47 -20.45
C LEU A 80 -19.99 10.87 -21.17
N ASP A 81 -20.68 9.93 -20.54
CA ASP A 81 -21.88 9.32 -21.07
C ASP A 81 -23.09 10.23 -20.81
N GLU A 82 -23.72 10.70 -21.87
CA GLU A 82 -24.88 11.60 -21.82
C GLU A 82 -26.08 11.02 -21.06
N GLU A 83 -26.17 9.68 -20.94
CA GLU A 83 -27.23 9.01 -20.20
C GLU A 83 -26.99 9.01 -18.67
N ASN A 84 -25.80 9.42 -18.23
CA ASN A 84 -25.37 9.39 -16.82
C ASN A 84 -25.29 10.77 -16.16
N GLU A 85 -26.27 11.63 -16.37
CA GLU A 85 -26.31 13.02 -15.86
C GLU A 85 -26.12 13.14 -14.32
N THR A 86 -26.47 12.09 -13.57
CA THR A 86 -26.36 12.06 -12.09
C THR A 86 -25.10 11.41 -11.56
N LEU A 87 -24.21 10.92 -12.43
CA LEU A 87 -22.99 10.26 -12.03
C LEU A 87 -22.07 11.21 -11.27
N ASN A 88 -21.66 10.82 -10.06
CA ASN A 88 -20.63 11.51 -9.28
C ASN A 88 -19.35 10.67 -9.24
N PRO A 89 -18.48 10.79 -10.27
CA PRO A 89 -17.31 9.94 -10.39
C PRO A 89 -16.28 10.28 -9.32
N LYS A 90 -15.81 9.24 -8.62
CA LYS A 90 -14.71 9.42 -7.65
C LYS A 90 -13.86 8.16 -7.49
N ILE A 91 -12.61 8.39 -7.12
CA ILE A 91 -11.75 7.35 -6.59
C ILE A 91 -12.09 7.20 -5.10
N ILE A 92 -12.60 6.02 -4.73
CA ILE A 92 -12.97 5.73 -3.34
C ILE A 92 -11.72 5.41 -2.54
N LEU A 93 -10.85 4.54 -3.09
CA LEU A 93 -9.61 4.11 -2.45
C LEU A 93 -8.44 4.24 -3.42
N SER A 94 -7.34 4.85 -2.97
CA SER A 94 -6.05 4.86 -3.66
C SER A 94 -5.00 4.12 -2.86
N ILE A 95 -4.17 3.34 -3.55
CA ILE A 95 -3.10 2.55 -2.95
C ILE A 95 -1.84 2.72 -3.78
N GLU A 96 -0.73 2.99 -3.10
CA GLU A 96 0.63 2.96 -3.65
C GLU A 96 1.47 1.95 -2.87
N SER A 97 2.36 1.25 -3.56
CA SER A 97 3.26 0.26 -2.96
C SER A 97 4.68 0.40 -3.49
N GLU A 98 5.65 0.73 -2.62
CA GLU A 98 7.06 0.79 -2.98
C GLU A 98 7.85 -0.27 -2.17
N LEU A 99 8.28 -1.31 -2.86
CA LEU A 99 8.97 -2.46 -2.29
C LEU A 99 10.47 -2.52 -2.67
N GLY A 100 11.05 -1.44 -3.19
CA GLY A 100 12.48 -1.38 -3.45
C GLY A 100 12.92 -2.08 -4.72
N GLY A 101 12.24 -1.84 -5.83
CA GLY A 101 12.58 -2.36 -7.16
C GLY A 101 13.99 -1.97 -7.65
N SER A 102 14.33 -2.37 -8.88
CA SER A 102 15.67 -2.30 -9.49
C SER A 102 16.34 -0.90 -9.54
N GLY A 103 15.59 0.17 -9.33
CA GLY A 103 16.10 1.55 -9.22
C GLY A 103 16.59 1.95 -7.82
N ALA A 104 16.27 1.15 -6.78
CA ALA A 104 16.55 1.49 -5.37
C ALA A 104 17.90 0.95 -4.88
N ASN A 105 18.96 1.04 -5.70
CA ASN A 105 20.29 0.45 -5.43
C ASN A 105 20.97 0.98 -4.14
N TYR A 106 20.47 2.09 -3.58
CA TYR A 106 21.03 2.72 -2.39
C TYR A 106 19.92 3.24 -1.46
N LYS A 107 20.25 3.38 -0.17
CA LYS A 107 19.34 3.97 0.83
C LYS A 107 18.67 5.26 0.34
N LYS A 108 19.43 6.14 -0.33
CA LYS A 108 18.88 7.40 -0.91
C LYS A 108 17.85 7.14 -2.01
N GLY A 109 18.10 6.18 -2.89
CA GLY A 109 17.18 5.81 -3.97
C GLY A 109 15.86 5.26 -3.42
N LEU A 110 15.94 4.34 -2.46
CA LEU A 110 14.75 3.81 -1.80
C LEU A 110 13.96 4.91 -1.10
N LEU A 111 14.62 5.78 -0.33
CA LEU A 111 13.95 6.88 0.37
C LEU A 111 13.30 7.86 -0.61
N LYS A 112 13.95 8.11 -1.75
CA LYS A 112 13.38 8.93 -2.82
C LYS A 112 12.09 8.31 -3.36
N ASN A 113 12.13 7.05 -3.77
CA ASN A 113 10.96 6.35 -4.32
C ASN A 113 9.81 6.29 -3.31
N LEU A 114 10.10 5.86 -2.05
CA LEU A 114 9.11 5.88 -0.97
C LEU A 114 8.49 7.26 -0.77
N SER A 115 9.28 8.34 -0.89
CA SER A 115 8.79 9.70 -0.71
C SER A 115 7.92 10.14 -1.90
N GLU A 116 8.30 9.79 -3.13
CA GLU A 116 7.55 10.13 -4.34
C GLU A 116 6.17 9.45 -4.34
N ASP A 117 6.11 8.15 -4.03
CA ASP A 117 4.85 7.42 -4.00
C ASP A 117 3.98 7.79 -2.79
N TYR A 118 4.61 8.04 -1.63
CA TYR A 118 3.87 8.56 -0.48
C TYR A 118 3.29 9.95 -0.75
N PHE A 119 4.01 10.79 -1.50
CA PHE A 119 3.52 12.11 -1.91
C PHE A 119 2.24 12.02 -2.75
N LYS A 120 2.14 11.04 -3.66
CA LYS A 120 0.90 10.79 -4.42
C LYS A 120 -0.28 10.49 -3.47
N ILE A 121 -0.06 9.63 -2.46
CA ILE A 121 -1.07 9.30 -1.46
C ILE A 121 -1.45 10.50 -0.61
N LEU A 122 -0.49 11.33 -0.20
CA LEU A 122 -0.75 12.57 0.54
C LEU A 122 -1.63 13.56 -0.24
N HIS A 123 -1.53 13.57 -1.57
CA HIS A 123 -2.27 14.49 -2.43
C HIS A 123 -3.46 13.84 -3.14
N SER A 124 -3.76 12.58 -2.82
CA SER A 124 -4.96 11.91 -3.33
C SER A 124 -6.23 12.56 -2.81
N SER A 125 -7.24 12.70 -3.68
CA SER A 125 -8.59 13.15 -3.32
C SER A 125 -9.51 12.01 -2.85
N SER A 126 -9.04 10.74 -2.92
CA SER A 126 -9.83 9.56 -2.52
C SER A 126 -10.31 9.61 -1.08
N ASP A 127 -11.42 8.93 -0.80
CA ASP A 127 -11.97 8.87 0.56
C ASP A 127 -11.08 8.06 1.49
N TYR A 128 -10.50 6.97 0.97
CA TYR A 128 -9.59 6.07 1.69
C TYR A 128 -8.24 6.02 1.01
N ARG A 129 -7.17 5.81 1.78
CA ARG A 129 -5.80 5.82 1.29
C ARG A 129 -4.96 4.79 1.99
N ILE A 130 -4.17 4.07 1.22
CA ILE A 130 -3.24 3.08 1.76
C ILE A 130 -1.88 3.33 1.12
N PHE A 131 -0.84 3.38 1.95
CA PHE A 131 0.54 3.34 1.50
C PHE A 131 1.23 2.09 2.06
N ILE A 132 1.85 1.33 1.17
CA ILE A 132 2.59 0.12 1.51
C ILE A 132 4.07 0.35 1.18
N GLY A 133 4.92 0.40 2.19
CA GLY A 133 6.34 0.69 1.99
C GLY A 133 7.25 -0.38 2.60
N ILE A 134 8.42 -0.57 1.98
CA ILE A 134 9.46 -1.42 2.55
C ILE A 134 10.27 -0.67 3.61
N HIS A 135 10.62 -1.35 4.70
CA HIS A 135 11.51 -0.86 5.73
C HIS A 135 12.73 -1.77 5.89
N ASP A 136 13.93 -1.25 5.65
CA ASP A 136 15.18 -1.99 5.91
C ASP A 136 15.42 -2.12 7.42
N ARG A 137 15.24 -3.31 7.96
CA ARG A 137 15.39 -3.60 9.41
C ARG A 137 16.79 -3.33 9.95
N ASN A 138 17.81 -3.23 9.07
CA ASN A 138 19.19 -2.98 9.49
C ASN A 138 19.52 -1.49 9.61
N ASP A 139 18.67 -0.60 9.10
CA ASP A 139 18.98 0.83 9.04
C ASP A 139 18.43 1.64 10.21
N GLU A 140 17.20 1.37 10.61
CA GLU A 140 16.50 2.16 11.64
C GLU A 140 15.45 1.33 12.37
N ASP A 141 15.06 1.82 13.54
CA ASP A 141 13.82 1.38 14.19
C ASP A 141 12.62 1.70 13.26
N ILE A 142 11.74 0.73 13.04
CA ILE A 142 10.55 0.88 12.20
C ILE A 142 9.64 2.00 12.71
N ASN A 143 9.56 2.21 14.02
CA ASN A 143 8.81 3.33 14.61
C ASN A 143 9.36 4.69 14.17
N LYS A 144 10.68 4.83 14.03
CA LYS A 144 11.28 6.05 13.47
C LYS A 144 10.86 6.26 12.02
N ARG A 145 10.79 5.19 11.23
CA ARG A 145 10.31 5.23 9.85
C ARG A 145 8.84 5.66 9.80
N ALA A 146 7.97 5.02 10.58
CA ALA A 146 6.56 5.39 10.68
C ALA A 146 6.37 6.85 11.11
N ASN A 147 7.17 7.35 12.08
CA ASN A 147 7.15 8.74 12.52
C ASN A 147 7.54 9.75 11.42
N LEU A 148 8.41 9.37 10.46
CA LEU A 148 8.73 10.24 9.32
C LEU A 148 7.52 10.40 8.40
N PHE A 149 6.81 9.32 8.09
CA PHE A 149 5.56 9.37 7.30
C PHE A 149 4.48 10.16 8.04
N TYR A 150 4.31 9.91 9.34
CA TYR A 150 3.35 10.65 10.16
C TYR A 150 3.64 12.15 10.20
N ARG A 151 4.89 12.55 10.37
CA ARG A 151 5.29 13.97 10.35
C ARG A 151 4.96 14.62 9.01
N ALA A 152 5.25 13.93 7.88
CA ALA A 152 4.90 14.44 6.56
C ALA A 152 3.39 14.59 6.40
N TYR A 153 2.60 13.60 6.87
CA TYR A 153 1.15 13.68 6.88
C TYR A 153 0.64 14.84 7.74
N LYS A 154 1.13 14.99 8.97
CA LYS A 154 0.74 16.09 9.87
C LYS A 154 0.96 17.48 9.27
N ASN A 155 2.06 17.64 8.56
CA ASN A 155 2.45 18.91 7.94
C ASN A 155 1.76 19.15 6.58
N SER A 156 1.05 18.17 6.03
CA SER A 156 0.27 18.33 4.80
C SER A 156 -1.07 19.00 5.08
N SER A 157 -1.76 19.46 4.03
CA SER A 157 -3.15 19.93 4.11
C SER A 157 -4.17 18.79 4.17
N GLN A 158 -3.73 17.55 4.22
CA GLN A 158 -4.60 16.38 4.16
C GLN A 158 -5.30 16.12 5.48
N GLU A 159 -6.64 16.02 5.45
CA GLU A 159 -7.48 15.77 6.62
C GLU A 159 -7.90 14.31 6.77
N LYS A 160 -8.07 13.60 5.65
CA LYS A 160 -8.51 12.19 5.66
C LYS A 160 -7.37 11.28 6.08
N SER A 161 -7.67 10.27 6.88
CA SER A 161 -6.69 9.31 7.41
C SER A 161 -6.00 8.47 6.32
N ILE A 162 -4.86 7.91 6.67
CA ILE A 162 -4.07 7.00 5.82
C ILE A 162 -3.78 5.72 6.60
N LEU A 163 -3.97 4.56 5.96
CA LEU A 163 -3.39 3.31 6.43
C LEU A 163 -1.96 3.20 5.89
N LEU A 164 -0.99 3.22 6.78
CA LEU A 164 0.41 2.96 6.48
C LEU A 164 0.73 1.50 6.84
N ILE A 165 1.21 0.73 5.87
CA ILE A 165 1.71 -0.63 6.07
C ILE A 165 3.20 -0.64 5.77
N LEU A 166 4.02 -1.07 6.73
CA LEU A 166 5.45 -1.23 6.56
C LEU A 166 5.81 -2.72 6.54
N ILE A 167 6.47 -3.15 5.46
CA ILE A 167 6.96 -4.51 5.28
C ILE A 167 8.45 -4.53 5.60
N TYR A 168 8.88 -5.48 6.43
CA TYR A 168 10.30 -5.62 6.74
C TYR A 168 11.10 -6.14 5.54
N GLY A 169 12.16 -5.43 5.24
CA GLY A 169 13.16 -5.83 4.25
C GLY A 169 14.51 -6.12 4.90
N ILE A 170 15.31 -6.89 4.20
CA ILE A 170 16.72 -7.16 4.55
C ILE A 170 17.62 -6.72 3.41
N ARG A 171 18.75 -6.12 3.75
CA ARG A 171 19.80 -5.83 2.78
C ARG A 171 20.69 -7.05 2.62
N ASN A 172 20.68 -7.65 1.44
CA ASN A 172 21.62 -8.72 1.14
C ASN A 172 23.01 -8.13 0.86
N LYS A 173 23.97 -8.37 1.77
CA LYS A 173 25.35 -7.87 1.67
C LYS A 173 26.15 -8.57 0.57
N GLU A 174 25.72 -9.74 0.14
CA GLU A 174 26.43 -10.57 -0.86
C GLU A 174 26.05 -10.18 -2.31
N ILE A 175 24.92 -9.51 -2.52
CA ILE A 175 24.52 -9.05 -3.84
C ILE A 175 25.28 -7.77 -4.17
N LYS A 176 26.00 -7.73 -5.32
CA LYS A 176 26.79 -6.59 -5.80
C LYS A 176 26.07 -5.24 -5.73
N ASN A 177 24.76 -5.21 -5.86
CA ASN A 177 23.93 -3.99 -5.90
C ASN A 177 23.32 -3.62 -4.55
N LYS A 178 23.59 -4.33 -3.45
CA LYS A 178 23.07 -4.05 -2.10
C LYS A 178 21.56 -3.74 -2.06
N GLN A 179 20.79 -4.43 -2.91
CA GLN A 179 19.34 -4.27 -2.98
C GLN A 179 18.69 -4.71 -1.68
N ILE A 180 17.63 -3.98 -1.27
CA ILE A 180 16.78 -4.41 -0.18
C ILE A 180 15.82 -5.46 -0.74
N GLN A 181 15.78 -6.61 -0.09
CA GLN A 181 14.83 -7.69 -0.38
C GLN A 181 13.81 -7.77 0.74
N ILE A 182 12.61 -8.23 0.43
CA ILE A 182 11.60 -8.47 1.45
C ILE A 182 12.08 -9.58 2.38
N ASP A 183 11.93 -9.37 3.70
CA ASP A 183 12.29 -10.37 4.70
C ASP A 183 11.43 -11.63 4.51
N PRO A 184 12.03 -12.81 4.33
CA PRO A 184 11.28 -14.05 4.14
C PRO A 184 10.41 -14.45 5.35
N ASN A 185 10.65 -13.87 6.53
CA ASN A 185 9.73 -14.02 7.66
C ASN A 185 8.44 -13.20 7.51
N LEU A 186 8.38 -12.36 6.49
CA LEU A 186 7.22 -11.57 6.08
C LEU A 186 6.53 -10.87 7.26
N LYS A 187 7.29 -10.02 7.96
CA LYS A 187 6.76 -9.22 9.06
C LYS A 187 6.16 -7.94 8.52
N PHE A 188 4.99 -7.59 9.05
CA PHE A 188 4.26 -6.36 8.73
C PHE A 188 4.00 -5.57 9.99
N GLU A 189 4.04 -4.24 9.87
CA GLU A 189 3.48 -3.32 10.85
C GLU A 189 2.51 -2.37 10.18
N GLY A 190 1.33 -2.18 10.80
CA GLY A 190 0.29 -1.28 10.33
C GLY A 190 0.10 -0.10 11.27
N TYR A 191 -0.20 1.06 10.68
CA TYR A 191 -0.49 2.28 11.42
C TYR A 191 -1.64 3.03 10.74
N VAL A 192 -2.59 3.51 11.54
CA VAL A 192 -3.58 4.49 11.08
C VAL A 192 -3.10 5.88 11.44
N LEU A 193 -2.89 6.71 10.41
CA LEU A 193 -2.47 8.10 10.56
C LEU A 193 -3.70 9.01 10.54
N THR A 194 -3.91 9.76 11.59
CA THR A 194 -4.91 10.84 11.67
C THR A 194 -4.23 12.15 12.06
N LYS A 195 -4.90 13.29 11.96
CA LYS A 195 -4.32 14.58 12.39
C LYS A 195 -3.94 14.59 13.87
N ASP A 196 -4.68 13.85 14.69
CA ASP A 196 -4.50 13.86 16.13
C ASP A 196 -3.39 12.87 16.56
N GLN A 197 -3.32 11.70 15.92
CA GLN A 197 -2.45 10.62 16.35
C GLN A 197 -2.02 9.68 15.23
N MET A 198 -0.97 8.92 15.52
CA MET A 198 -0.58 7.71 14.79
C MET A 198 -0.90 6.50 15.68
N GLU A 199 -1.89 5.72 15.29
CA GLU A 199 -2.30 4.49 16.00
C GLU A 199 -1.60 3.28 15.37
N LYS A 200 -0.81 2.56 16.17
CA LYS A 200 -0.23 1.28 15.75
C LYS A 200 -1.31 0.19 15.84
N LEU A 201 -1.44 -0.59 14.78
CA LEU A 201 -2.38 -1.70 14.73
C LEU A 201 -1.73 -2.96 15.29
N ASP A 202 -2.18 -3.40 16.46
CA ASP A 202 -1.73 -4.65 17.07
C ASP A 202 -2.53 -5.84 16.53
N THR A 203 -1.81 -6.91 16.19
CA THR A 203 -2.39 -8.15 15.65
C THR A 203 -2.86 -9.13 16.73
N LYS A 204 -2.92 -8.71 17.98
CA LYS A 204 -3.25 -9.55 19.13
C LYS A 204 -4.70 -9.50 19.61
N GLU A 205 -5.55 -8.71 18.98
CA GLU A 205 -6.93 -8.44 19.44
C GLU A 205 -8.02 -9.07 18.55
N PHE A 206 -7.78 -10.30 18.03
CA PHE A 206 -8.89 -11.07 17.45
C PHE A 206 -8.73 -12.56 17.72
#